data_30b7448a39b9c3c4b3d5fc7460c17f66
#
_entry.id   30b7448a39b9c3c4b3d5fc7460c17f66
#
_cell.length_a   1.000
_cell.length_b   1.000
_cell.length_c   1.000
_cell.angle_alpha   90.00
_cell.angle_beta   90.00
_cell.angle_gamma   90.00
#
_symmetry.space_group_name_H-M   'P 1'
#
loop_
_entity.id
_entity.type
_entity.pdbx_description
1 polymer ?
#
loop_
_entity_poly.entity_id
_entity_poly.type
_entity_poly.pdbx_seq_one_letter_code
_entity_poly.pdbx_strand_id
1 'polypeptide(L)'
;AQEDLGFSSTRDWASVYTGAHKWLELTQKNGLWPNWAHWDGSLGCPNYENADDYGWDACRTPWRVAWDYLWFGNASSKGMIDKTLAFMDAQGILTGPNNKAGWYKNLSASSYSGVKFNSQESYTGNNSAFIGAFASALMCDENMQSNLDSYHSTLKNRTETPYYAPTLQILYLL
;
A
#
# COMPACT_ATOMS: atom_id res chain seq x y z
N ALA A 1 -0.63 21.84 4.56
CA ALA A 1 -0.73 21.97 6.02
C ALA A 1 -0.06 23.24 6.56
N GLN A 2 1.23 23.52 6.27
CA GLN A 2 1.87 24.77 6.72
C GLN A 2 1.28 26.01 6.02
N GLU A 3 1.00 25.92 4.75
CA GLU A 3 0.35 26.99 3.97
C GLU A 3 -1.07 27.26 4.47
N ASP A 4 -1.83 26.21 4.77
CA ASP A 4 -3.20 26.31 5.30
C ASP A 4 -3.25 26.96 6.70
N LEU A 5 -2.18 26.84 7.47
CA LEU A 5 -2.03 27.47 8.78
C LEU A 5 -1.44 28.88 8.70
N GLY A 6 -1.23 29.42 7.49
CA GLY A 6 -0.72 30.77 7.26
C GLY A 6 0.77 30.96 7.58
N PHE A 7 1.54 29.90 7.73
CA PHE A 7 2.98 30.01 7.88
C PHE A 7 3.66 30.29 6.55
N SER A 8 4.39 31.39 6.46
CA SER A 8 5.25 31.69 5.33
C SER A 8 6.38 30.66 5.24
N SER A 9 6.43 29.93 4.11
CA SER A 9 7.52 29.00 3.83
C SER A 9 8.33 29.49 2.62
N THR A 10 9.65 29.44 2.72
CA THR A 10 10.55 29.67 1.57
C THR A 10 10.61 28.46 0.63
N ARG A 11 9.88 27.38 0.96
CA ARG A 11 9.88 26.13 0.19
C ARG A 11 8.58 26.04 -0.61
N ASP A 12 8.71 25.65 -1.85
CA ASP A 12 7.57 25.34 -2.73
C ASP A 12 7.02 23.93 -2.40
N TRP A 13 6.17 23.87 -1.38
CA TRP A 13 5.55 22.62 -0.95
C TRP A 13 4.58 22.06 -1.99
N ALA A 14 3.98 22.90 -2.82
CA ALA A 14 3.09 22.47 -3.89
C ALA A 14 3.86 21.65 -4.94
N SER A 15 5.04 22.12 -5.36
CA SER A 15 5.90 21.35 -6.26
C SER A 15 6.42 20.06 -5.63
N VAL A 16 6.76 20.06 -4.34
CA VAL A 16 7.16 18.83 -3.62
C VAL A 16 6.03 17.81 -3.61
N TYR A 17 4.82 18.25 -3.27
CA TYR A 17 3.62 17.40 -3.26
C TYR A 17 3.32 16.83 -4.64
N THR A 18 3.29 17.68 -5.67
CA THR A 18 3.05 17.25 -7.06
C THR A 18 4.13 16.27 -7.55
N GLY A 19 5.39 16.53 -7.22
CA GLY A 19 6.50 15.66 -7.57
C GLY A 19 6.40 14.29 -6.88
N ALA A 20 6.03 14.26 -5.61
CA ALA A 20 5.83 13.03 -4.86
C ALA A 20 4.69 12.17 -5.44
N HIS A 21 3.55 12.79 -5.80
CA HIS A 21 2.44 12.10 -6.46
C HIS A 21 2.85 11.51 -7.81
N LYS A 22 3.51 12.30 -8.64
CA LYS A 22 4.02 11.82 -9.93
C LYS A 22 4.96 10.64 -9.76
N TRP A 23 5.84 10.67 -8.76
CA TRP A 23 6.74 9.57 -8.47
C TRP A 23 5.98 8.32 -8.00
N LEU A 24 4.98 8.46 -7.13
CA LEU A 24 4.11 7.36 -6.69
C LEU A 24 3.37 6.71 -7.86
N GLU A 25 2.83 7.50 -8.80
CA GLU A 25 2.20 6.99 -10.02
C GLU A 25 3.17 6.21 -10.92
N LEU A 26 4.37 6.74 -11.11
CA LEU A 26 5.41 6.11 -11.95
C LEU A 26 5.91 4.78 -11.37
N THR A 27 6.02 4.71 -10.05
CA THR A 27 6.54 3.53 -9.35
C THR A 27 5.47 2.47 -9.08
N GLN A 28 4.18 2.81 -9.15
CA GLN A 28 3.12 1.83 -9.02
C GLN A 28 3.10 0.85 -10.20
N LYS A 29 3.31 -0.43 -9.92
CA LYS A 29 3.27 -1.50 -10.91
C LYS A 29 2.26 -2.57 -10.48
N ASN A 30 1.37 -2.93 -11.39
CA ASN A 30 0.33 -3.93 -11.10
C ASN A 30 -0.47 -3.63 -9.81
N GLY A 31 -0.76 -2.36 -9.53
CA GLY A 31 -1.54 -1.95 -8.36
C GLY A 31 -0.76 -1.88 -7.04
N LEU A 32 0.51 -2.23 -7.02
CA LEU A 32 1.37 -2.20 -5.85
C LEU A 32 2.62 -1.34 -6.08
N TRP A 33 3.30 -0.99 -5.00
CA TRP A 33 4.56 -0.25 -5.03
C TRP A 33 5.73 -1.16 -4.65
N PRO A 34 6.93 -0.93 -5.23
CA PRO A 34 8.12 -1.67 -4.86
C PRO A 34 8.66 -1.22 -3.50
N ASN A 35 9.46 -2.06 -2.85
CA ASN A 35 10.20 -1.66 -1.65
C ASN A 35 11.10 -0.46 -1.93
N TRP A 36 11.76 -0.45 -3.09
CA TRP A 36 12.66 0.62 -3.52
C TRP A 36 12.53 0.84 -5.03
N ALA A 37 12.62 2.08 -5.45
CA ALA A 37 12.66 2.46 -6.86
C ALA A 37 13.65 3.61 -7.08
N HIS A 38 14.11 3.74 -8.31
CA HIS A 38 14.93 4.87 -8.70
C HIS A 38 14.12 6.17 -8.74
N TRP A 39 14.80 7.29 -8.71
CA TRP A 39 14.17 8.61 -8.75
C TRP A 39 13.37 8.88 -10.04
N ASP A 40 13.69 8.19 -11.14
CA ASP A 40 12.99 8.26 -12.43
C ASP A 40 11.77 7.29 -12.50
N GLY A 41 11.48 6.56 -11.42
CA GLY A 41 10.37 5.62 -11.33
C GLY A 41 10.68 4.22 -11.88
N SER A 42 11.89 3.94 -12.33
CA SER A 42 12.29 2.59 -12.72
C SER A 42 12.41 1.68 -11.49
N LEU A 43 12.08 0.39 -11.69
CA LEU A 43 12.18 -0.61 -10.63
C LEU A 43 13.63 -1.06 -10.41
N GLY A 44 13.84 -1.65 -9.23
CA GLY A 44 15.13 -2.11 -8.79
C GLY A 44 15.94 -1.02 -8.08
N CYS A 45 16.87 -1.43 -7.26
CA CYS A 45 17.83 -0.54 -6.61
C CYS A 45 19.12 -1.33 -6.42
N PRO A 46 20.27 -0.88 -6.94
CA PRO A 46 21.53 -1.55 -6.75
C PRO A 46 21.81 -1.80 -5.27
N ASN A 47 22.28 -2.98 -4.94
CA ASN A 47 22.60 -3.41 -3.58
C ASN A 47 21.43 -3.70 -2.63
N TYR A 48 20.17 -3.67 -3.12
CA TYR A 48 19.01 -4.11 -2.34
C TYR A 48 18.36 -5.32 -3.00
N GLU A 49 18.50 -6.47 -2.36
CA GLU A 49 17.71 -7.65 -2.73
C GLU A 49 16.21 -7.34 -2.54
N ASN A 50 15.39 -7.85 -3.45
CA ASN A 50 13.92 -7.65 -3.41
C ASN A 50 13.49 -6.17 -3.49
N ALA A 51 14.30 -5.29 -4.10
CA ALA A 51 13.96 -3.88 -4.27
C ALA A 51 12.65 -3.69 -5.04
N ASP A 52 12.38 -4.53 -6.03
CA ASP A 52 11.22 -4.54 -6.91
C ASP A 52 10.03 -5.35 -6.39
N ASP A 53 10.11 -5.86 -5.16
CA ASP A 53 9.00 -6.56 -4.51
C ASP A 53 8.11 -5.60 -3.72
N TYR A 54 6.83 -5.96 -3.55
CA TYR A 54 5.97 -5.39 -2.52
C TYR A 54 6.22 -6.13 -1.21
N GLY A 55 7.04 -5.56 -0.36
CA GLY A 55 7.49 -6.15 0.89
C GLY A 55 7.36 -5.20 2.08
N TRP A 56 8.24 -5.35 3.07
CA TRP A 56 8.17 -4.64 4.37
C TRP A 56 8.29 -3.12 4.26
N ASP A 57 9.04 -2.60 3.30
CA ASP A 57 9.18 -1.16 3.11
C ASP A 57 7.98 -0.59 2.35
N ALA A 58 7.47 -1.32 1.37
CA ALA A 58 6.37 -0.93 0.51
C ALA A 58 4.98 -1.04 1.17
N CYS A 59 4.80 -1.95 2.13
CA CYS A 59 3.47 -2.28 2.69
C CYS A 59 2.72 -1.06 3.29
N ARG A 60 3.43 0.00 3.67
CA ARG A 60 2.84 1.24 4.20
C ARG A 60 2.33 2.17 3.12
N THR A 61 2.69 1.97 1.84
CA THR A 61 2.35 2.90 0.76
C THR A 61 0.85 2.94 0.46
N PRO A 62 0.12 1.81 0.31
CA PRO A 62 -1.33 1.85 0.11
C PRO A 62 -2.07 2.64 1.20
N TRP A 63 -1.67 2.47 2.47
CA TRP A 63 -2.23 3.21 3.59
C TRP A 63 -2.02 4.72 3.47
N ARG A 64 -0.81 5.17 3.12
CA ARG A 64 -0.50 6.59 2.94
C ARG A 64 -1.26 7.22 1.78
N VAL A 65 -1.37 6.50 0.67
CA VAL A 65 -2.12 6.95 -0.50
C VAL A 65 -3.63 6.98 -0.22
N ALA A 66 -4.15 5.99 0.52
CA ALA A 66 -5.53 5.99 0.97
C ALA A 66 -5.85 7.19 1.87
N TRP A 67 -4.98 7.53 2.83
CA TRP A 67 -5.14 8.71 3.67
C TRP A 67 -5.16 10.02 2.89
N ASP A 68 -4.31 10.16 1.88
CA ASP A 68 -4.30 11.34 1.02
C ASP A 68 -5.63 11.52 0.29
N TYR A 69 -6.22 10.43 -0.21
CA TYR A 69 -7.55 10.49 -0.79
C TYR A 69 -8.63 10.80 0.25
N LEU A 70 -8.65 10.09 1.38
CA LEU A 70 -9.71 10.22 2.38
C LEU A 70 -9.71 11.60 3.06
N TRP A 71 -8.56 12.21 3.25
CA TRP A 71 -8.45 13.50 3.93
C TRP A 71 -8.53 14.69 2.98
N PHE A 72 -8.04 14.55 1.75
CA PHE A 72 -7.89 15.68 0.82
C PHE A 72 -8.67 15.50 -0.48
N GLY A 73 -9.34 14.37 -0.71
CA GLY A 73 -10.13 14.11 -1.92
C GLY A 73 -9.29 14.01 -3.19
N ASN A 74 -8.00 13.64 -3.10
CA ASN A 74 -7.10 13.63 -4.23
C ASN A 74 -7.47 12.53 -5.23
N ALA A 75 -7.91 12.92 -6.44
CA ALA A 75 -8.33 11.99 -7.48
C ALA A 75 -7.20 11.09 -8.02
N SER A 76 -5.94 11.57 -8.03
CA SER A 76 -4.79 10.75 -8.41
C SER A 76 -4.58 9.62 -7.41
N SER A 77 -4.66 9.91 -6.11
CA SER A 77 -4.59 8.90 -5.05
C SER A 77 -5.71 7.89 -5.15
N LYS A 78 -6.95 8.34 -5.44
CA LYS A 78 -8.07 7.42 -5.71
C LYS A 78 -7.76 6.48 -6.87
N GLY A 79 -7.27 7.02 -7.99
CA GLY A 79 -6.91 6.21 -9.16
C GLY A 79 -5.80 5.19 -8.88
N MET A 80 -4.85 5.52 -8.01
CA MET A 80 -3.83 4.56 -7.55
C MET A 80 -4.44 3.48 -6.66
N ILE A 81 -5.34 3.83 -5.74
CA ILE A 81 -6.04 2.86 -4.89
C ILE A 81 -6.93 1.93 -5.71
N ASP A 82 -7.63 2.43 -6.73
CA ASP A 82 -8.45 1.59 -7.60
C ASP A 82 -7.65 0.47 -8.29
N LYS A 83 -6.40 0.76 -8.68
CA LYS A 83 -5.49 -0.28 -9.18
C LYS A 83 -5.08 -1.28 -8.10
N THR A 84 -4.95 -0.83 -6.84
CA THR A 84 -4.70 -1.75 -5.72
C THR A 84 -5.90 -2.67 -5.49
N LEU A 85 -7.12 -2.15 -5.52
CA LEU A 85 -8.34 -2.96 -5.41
C LEU A 85 -8.46 -3.97 -6.56
N ALA A 86 -8.17 -3.56 -7.79
CA ALA A 86 -8.14 -4.47 -8.94
C ALA A 86 -7.08 -5.59 -8.79
N PHE A 87 -5.92 -5.25 -8.23
CA PHE A 87 -4.91 -6.25 -7.88
C PHE A 87 -5.42 -7.23 -6.81
N MET A 88 -6.07 -6.73 -5.75
CA MET A 88 -6.63 -7.56 -4.69
C MET A 88 -7.68 -8.54 -5.22
N ASP A 89 -8.52 -8.10 -6.15
CA ASP A 89 -9.49 -8.95 -6.83
C ASP A 89 -8.80 -10.05 -7.66
N ALA A 90 -7.83 -9.67 -8.49
CA ALA A 90 -7.07 -10.62 -9.31
C ALA A 90 -6.30 -11.67 -8.51
N GLN A 91 -5.91 -11.36 -7.26
CA GLN A 91 -5.24 -12.30 -6.35
C GLN A 91 -6.20 -13.10 -5.48
N GLY A 92 -7.50 -12.81 -5.53
CA GLY A 92 -8.53 -13.45 -4.71
C GLY A 92 -8.44 -13.10 -3.23
N ILE A 93 -8.00 -11.88 -2.93
CA ILE A 93 -7.91 -11.34 -1.57
C ILE A 93 -8.86 -10.15 -1.34
N LEU A 94 -9.69 -9.77 -2.31
CA LEU A 94 -10.56 -8.61 -2.19
C LEU A 94 -11.64 -8.80 -1.11
N THR A 95 -12.26 -9.98 -1.06
CA THR A 95 -13.40 -10.26 -0.17
C THR A 95 -13.00 -10.57 1.27
N GLY A 96 -11.73 -10.74 1.53
CA GLY A 96 -11.19 -10.99 2.87
C GLY A 96 -9.73 -11.41 2.82
N PRO A 97 -8.97 -11.10 3.87
CA PRO A 97 -7.57 -11.47 3.92
C PRO A 97 -7.45 -12.98 4.12
N ASN A 98 -6.76 -13.61 3.20
CA ASN A 98 -6.34 -14.99 3.31
C ASN A 98 -4.80 -15.06 3.43
N ASN A 99 -4.24 -16.26 3.38
CA ASN A 99 -2.79 -16.45 3.48
C ASN A 99 -1.96 -15.76 2.39
N LYS A 100 -2.62 -15.16 1.36
CA LYS A 100 -1.96 -14.36 0.31
C LYS A 100 -2.01 -12.86 0.57
N ALA A 101 -2.68 -12.37 1.64
CA ALA A 101 -2.61 -10.97 2.01
C ALA A 101 -1.22 -10.65 2.61
N GLY A 102 -0.22 -10.49 1.78
CA GLY A 102 1.17 -10.42 2.22
C GLY A 102 2.16 -9.89 1.18
N TRP A 103 3.34 -10.43 1.15
CA TRP A 103 4.45 -10.06 0.29
C TRP A 103 4.27 -10.59 -1.14
N TYR A 104 4.54 -9.74 -2.13
CA TYR A 104 4.47 -10.11 -3.55
C TYR A 104 5.75 -9.78 -4.30
N LYS A 105 6.15 -10.69 -5.20
CA LYS A 105 7.32 -10.58 -6.09
C LYS A 105 6.92 -10.29 -7.51
N ASN A 106 7.90 -9.85 -8.30
CA ASN A 106 7.78 -9.66 -9.73
C ASN A 106 6.73 -8.60 -10.10
N LEU A 107 6.80 -7.42 -9.47
CA LEU A 107 5.88 -6.30 -9.77
C LEU A 107 5.99 -5.82 -11.22
N SER A 108 7.10 -6.07 -11.90
CA SER A 108 7.32 -5.74 -13.32
C SER A 108 6.59 -6.67 -14.30
N ALA A 109 5.84 -7.67 -13.81
CA ALA A 109 5.06 -8.56 -14.67
C ALA A 109 4.09 -7.78 -15.57
N SER A 110 3.75 -8.35 -16.73
CA SER A 110 2.85 -7.72 -17.72
C SER A 110 1.37 -7.72 -17.32
N SER A 111 1.01 -8.43 -16.26
CA SER A 111 -0.36 -8.51 -15.74
C SER A 111 -0.39 -8.80 -14.24
N TYR A 112 -1.52 -8.54 -13.58
CA TYR A 112 -1.73 -8.85 -12.15
C TYR A 112 -1.46 -10.32 -11.82
N SER A 113 -1.86 -11.25 -12.69
CA SER A 113 -1.63 -12.69 -12.51
C SER A 113 -0.16 -13.10 -12.60
N GLY A 114 0.69 -12.25 -13.18
CA GLY A 114 2.13 -12.45 -13.25
C GLY A 114 2.85 -12.07 -11.95
N VAL A 115 2.24 -11.23 -11.12
CA VAL A 115 2.75 -10.88 -9.79
C VAL A 115 2.53 -12.08 -8.85
N LYS A 116 3.57 -12.53 -8.18
CA LYS A 116 3.54 -13.79 -7.42
C LYS A 116 3.62 -13.54 -5.93
N PHE A 117 2.69 -14.16 -5.19
CA PHE A 117 2.78 -14.22 -3.74
C PHE A 117 4.09 -14.92 -3.32
N ASN A 118 4.81 -14.31 -2.38
CA ASN A 118 6.04 -14.88 -1.83
C ASN A 118 5.73 -15.92 -0.75
N SER A 119 5.55 -17.17 -1.16
CA SER A 119 5.25 -18.28 -0.25
C SER A 119 6.47 -18.80 0.52
N GLN A 120 7.68 -18.32 0.20
CA GLN A 120 8.92 -18.78 0.86
C GLN A 120 9.12 -18.16 2.25
N GLU A 121 8.46 -17.03 2.50
CA GLU A 121 8.52 -16.31 3.77
C GLU A 121 7.27 -16.68 4.61
N SER A 122 7.38 -17.65 5.48
CA SER A 122 6.26 -18.21 6.25
C SER A 122 5.50 -17.20 7.12
N TYR A 123 6.09 -16.04 7.40
CA TYR A 123 5.50 -14.96 8.21
C TYR A 123 5.05 -13.74 7.39
N THR A 124 5.15 -13.77 6.05
CA THR A 124 4.79 -12.62 5.21
C THR A 124 3.36 -12.65 4.71
N GLY A 125 2.74 -13.81 4.69
CA GLY A 125 1.32 -13.94 4.39
C GLY A 125 0.47 -13.75 5.63
N ASN A 126 -0.67 -13.06 5.45
CA ASN A 126 -1.62 -12.85 6.54
C ASN A 126 -1.00 -12.13 7.76
N ASN A 127 -0.05 -11.22 7.54
CA ASN A 127 0.57 -10.39 8.58
C ASN A 127 -0.15 -9.04 8.67
N SER A 128 -0.32 -8.51 9.87
CA SER A 128 -1.06 -7.26 10.12
C SER A 128 -0.53 -6.07 9.33
N ALA A 129 0.79 -6.01 9.05
CA ALA A 129 1.38 -4.94 8.24
C ALA A 129 0.83 -4.89 6.80
N PHE A 130 0.55 -6.06 6.21
CA PHE A 130 -0.02 -6.17 4.87
C PHE A 130 -1.54 -6.12 4.90
N ILE A 131 -2.18 -6.81 5.84
CA ILE A 131 -3.64 -6.84 6.01
C ILE A 131 -4.17 -5.42 6.20
N GLY A 132 -3.58 -4.64 7.09
CA GLY A 132 -4.01 -3.27 7.36
C GLY A 132 -3.82 -2.32 6.18
N ALA A 133 -2.74 -2.49 5.42
CA ALA A 133 -2.50 -1.72 4.20
C ALA A 133 -3.58 -1.97 3.14
N PHE A 134 -3.98 -3.23 2.93
CA PHE A 134 -5.08 -3.58 2.02
C PHE A 134 -6.44 -3.13 2.59
N ALA A 135 -6.67 -3.24 3.91
CA ALA A 135 -7.86 -2.69 4.55
C ALA A 135 -8.02 -1.18 4.30
N SER A 136 -6.91 -0.43 4.36
CA SER A 136 -6.94 1.01 4.08
C SER A 136 -7.34 1.33 2.63
N ALA A 137 -6.97 0.48 1.67
CA ALA A 137 -7.44 0.64 0.30
C ALA A 137 -8.96 0.42 0.18
N LEU A 138 -9.52 -0.56 0.90
CA LEU A 138 -10.98 -0.82 0.92
C LEU A 138 -11.79 0.35 1.50
N MET A 139 -11.22 1.14 2.42
CA MET A 139 -11.87 2.34 2.98
C MET A 139 -12.17 3.42 1.93
N CYS A 140 -11.50 3.37 0.79
CA CYS A 140 -11.64 4.35 -0.28
C CYS A 140 -12.79 4.06 -1.25
N ASP A 141 -13.57 3.01 -1.04
CA ASP A 141 -14.72 2.63 -1.87
C ASP A 141 -15.91 2.24 -0.98
N GLU A 142 -16.99 3.04 -1.04
CA GLU A 142 -18.20 2.83 -0.23
C GLU A 142 -18.90 1.48 -0.47
N ASN A 143 -18.68 0.87 -1.64
CA ASN A 143 -19.24 -0.44 -1.96
C ASN A 143 -18.46 -1.60 -1.33
N MET A 144 -17.32 -1.33 -0.69
CA MET A 144 -16.42 -2.36 -0.12
C MET A 144 -16.59 -2.54 1.40
N GLN A 145 -17.69 -2.05 1.99
CA GLN A 145 -17.87 -2.11 3.45
C GLN A 145 -17.81 -3.54 4.01
N SER A 146 -18.48 -4.50 3.37
CA SER A 146 -18.45 -5.89 3.85
C SER A 146 -17.07 -6.53 3.75
N ASN A 147 -16.29 -6.15 2.74
CA ASN A 147 -14.93 -6.61 2.56
C ASN A 147 -14.03 -5.99 3.64
N LEU A 148 -14.20 -4.69 3.90
CA LEU A 148 -13.52 -3.98 4.98
C LEU A 148 -13.81 -4.60 6.34
N ASP A 149 -15.06 -4.96 6.65
CA ASP A 149 -15.45 -5.61 7.90
C ASP A 149 -14.73 -6.95 8.09
N SER A 150 -14.56 -7.74 7.02
CA SER A 150 -13.79 -8.99 7.04
C SER A 150 -12.31 -8.74 7.37
N TYR A 151 -11.70 -7.73 6.74
CA TYR A 151 -10.32 -7.31 6.99
C TYR A 151 -10.13 -6.78 8.41
N HIS A 152 -11.03 -5.90 8.86
CA HIS A 152 -11.01 -5.35 10.22
C HIS A 152 -11.15 -6.43 11.29
N SER A 153 -12.10 -7.36 11.11
CA SER A 153 -12.28 -8.48 12.03
C SER A 153 -11.02 -9.34 12.13
N THR A 154 -10.40 -9.64 11.00
CA THR A 154 -9.14 -10.40 10.99
C THR A 154 -8.03 -9.62 11.68
N LEU A 155 -7.86 -8.36 11.36
CA LEU A 155 -6.80 -7.49 11.92
C LEU A 155 -6.95 -7.36 13.45
N LYS A 156 -8.17 -7.09 13.93
CA LYS A 156 -8.48 -6.91 15.35
C LYS A 156 -8.17 -8.17 16.20
N ASN A 157 -8.38 -9.35 15.65
CA ASN A 157 -8.24 -10.61 16.38
C ASN A 157 -6.84 -11.24 16.29
N ARG A 158 -5.88 -10.56 15.64
CA ARG A 158 -4.53 -11.08 15.50
C ARG A 158 -3.66 -10.74 16.70
N THR A 159 -2.74 -11.65 16.98
CA THR A 159 -1.62 -11.42 17.90
C THR A 159 -0.34 -11.47 17.07
N GLU A 160 0.38 -10.38 17.03
CA GLU A 160 1.59 -10.21 16.24
C GLU A 160 2.84 -10.09 17.12
N THR A 161 3.94 -10.59 16.64
CA THR A 161 5.29 -10.46 17.20
C THR A 161 6.29 -10.41 16.04
N PRO A 162 7.39 -9.72 16.10
CA PRO A 162 7.83 -8.70 17.05
C PRO A 162 7.17 -7.32 16.82
N TYR A 163 7.69 -6.26 17.41
CA TYR A 163 7.09 -4.93 17.55
C TYR A 163 6.56 -4.26 16.27
N TYR A 164 7.14 -4.52 15.09
CA TYR A 164 6.80 -3.82 13.84
C TYR A 164 5.34 -4.07 13.40
N ALA A 165 4.94 -5.33 13.31
CA ALA A 165 3.58 -5.67 12.89
C ALA A 165 2.51 -5.23 13.92
N PRO A 166 2.68 -5.40 15.24
CA PRO A 166 1.76 -4.85 16.24
C PRO A 166 1.63 -3.33 16.19
N THR A 167 2.73 -2.61 15.95
CA THR A 167 2.70 -1.15 15.83
C THR A 167 1.85 -0.72 14.64
N LEU A 168 2.05 -1.33 13.49
CA LEU A 168 1.22 -1.05 12.31
C LEU A 168 -0.24 -1.49 12.51
N GLN A 169 -0.47 -2.62 13.17
CA GLN A 169 -1.82 -3.10 13.50
C GLN A 169 -2.60 -2.04 14.30
N ILE A 170 -1.99 -1.45 15.31
CA ILE A 170 -2.62 -0.38 16.10
C ILE A 170 -2.92 0.82 15.21
N LEU A 171 -1.96 1.27 14.39
CA LEU A 171 -2.14 2.42 13.50
C LEU A 171 -3.24 2.22 12.45
N TYR A 172 -3.46 0.99 11.99
CA TYR A 172 -4.54 0.67 11.04
C TYR A 172 -5.91 0.53 11.69
N LEU A 173 -5.98 0.31 13.00
CA LEU A 173 -7.24 0.19 13.76
C LEU A 173 -7.72 1.54 14.34
N LEU A 174 -6.88 2.58 14.27
CA LEU A 174 -7.23 3.96 14.67
C LEU A 174 -7.92 4.73 13.55
#